data_71269f63a4400200f7e08bfc059e0488
#
_entry.id   71269f63a4400200f7e08bfc059e0488
#
_cell.length_a   1.000
_cell.length_b   1.000
_cell.length_c   1.000
_cell.angle_alpha   90.00
_cell.angle_beta   90.00
_cell.angle_gamma   90.00
#
_symmetry.space_group_name_H-M   'P 1'
#
loop_
_entity.id
_entity.type
_entity.pdbx_description
1 polymer ?
#
loop_
_entity_poly.entity_id
_entity_poly.type
_entity_poly.pdbx_seq_one_letter_code
_entity_poly.pdbx_strand_id
1 'polypeptide(L)'
;MHDDTQGLAGALDARLAEGARRLANGLSRRGVLARLGAALVGMGAVPLLPFVREAAAEAIPEMGDPQSCDYWRYCAFGGSLCSCCGGSHTQCPPGTELSPVTWIGTCLNPTDGKQYVISYNDCCGKSPCGRCGCHRTEGDKPVYFPSKSNDILWCFGTKTHTYHCTVALVLSGADAA
;
A
#
# COMPACT_ATOMS: atom_id res chain seq x y z
N MET A 1 -57.63 -13.69 48.74
CA MET A 1 -56.71 -14.15 47.71
C MET A 1 -56.24 -12.99 46.85
N HIS A 2 -55.65 -11.94 47.45
CA HIS A 2 -55.15 -10.78 46.68
C HIS A 2 -53.79 -10.26 47.16
N ASP A 3 -53.15 -10.93 48.15
CA ASP A 3 -51.93 -10.43 48.80
C ASP A 3 -50.64 -11.13 48.34
N ASP A 4 -50.75 -12.32 47.75
CA ASP A 4 -49.58 -13.12 47.36
C ASP A 4 -48.91 -12.68 46.04
N THR A 5 -49.62 -11.97 45.15
CA THR A 5 -49.09 -11.53 43.87
C THR A 5 -48.19 -10.27 43.97
N GLN A 6 -48.45 -9.43 44.98
CA GLN A 6 -47.61 -8.23 45.19
C GLN A 6 -46.25 -8.58 45.80
N GLY A 7 -46.19 -9.62 46.63
CA GLY A 7 -44.93 -10.10 47.20
C GLY A 7 -43.98 -10.67 46.18
N LEU A 8 -44.49 -11.41 45.19
CA LEU A 8 -43.67 -12.01 44.14
C LEU A 8 -43.10 -10.96 43.17
N ALA A 9 -43.93 -9.96 42.78
CA ALA A 9 -43.52 -8.90 41.89
C ALA A 9 -42.39 -8.03 42.53
N GLY A 10 -42.52 -7.70 43.82
CA GLY A 10 -41.49 -6.95 44.55
C GLY A 10 -40.19 -7.72 44.71
N ALA A 11 -40.25 -9.04 44.89
CA ALA A 11 -39.04 -9.86 44.98
C ALA A 11 -38.31 -10.00 43.64
N LEU A 12 -39.05 -10.05 42.52
CA LEU A 12 -38.46 -10.06 41.18
C LEU A 12 -37.81 -8.72 40.83
N ASP A 13 -38.47 -7.60 41.14
CA ASP A 13 -37.92 -6.24 40.92
C ASP A 13 -36.65 -6.01 41.75
N ALA A 14 -36.62 -6.47 42.99
CA ALA A 14 -35.42 -6.35 43.83
C ALA A 14 -34.24 -7.15 43.27
N ARG A 15 -34.46 -8.36 42.74
CA ARG A 15 -33.44 -9.19 42.11
C ARG A 15 -32.94 -8.62 40.78
N LEU A 16 -33.83 -8.06 39.97
CA LEU A 16 -33.47 -7.38 38.73
C LEU A 16 -32.67 -6.10 38.99
N ALA A 17 -33.06 -5.31 39.99
CA ALA A 17 -32.35 -4.11 40.39
C ALA A 17 -30.94 -4.44 40.95
N GLU A 18 -30.79 -5.51 41.70
CA GLU A 18 -29.49 -5.93 42.22
C GLU A 18 -28.58 -6.50 41.12
N GLY A 19 -29.13 -7.25 40.17
CA GLY A 19 -28.44 -7.72 38.97
C GLY A 19 -27.94 -6.54 38.11
N ALA A 20 -28.78 -5.55 37.89
CA ALA A 20 -28.43 -4.34 37.16
C ALA A 20 -27.33 -3.51 37.84
N ARG A 21 -27.39 -3.40 39.18
CA ARG A 21 -26.33 -2.71 39.96
C ARG A 21 -25.01 -3.47 39.94
N ARG A 22 -25.00 -4.79 39.98
CA ARG A 22 -23.77 -5.61 39.87
C ARG A 22 -23.15 -5.47 38.50
N LEU A 23 -23.96 -5.48 37.42
CA LEU A 23 -23.49 -5.20 36.06
C LEU A 23 -22.94 -3.78 35.93
N ALA A 24 -23.64 -2.78 36.45
CA ALA A 24 -23.20 -1.38 36.40
C ALA A 24 -21.89 -1.14 37.18
N ASN A 25 -21.71 -1.81 38.32
CA ASN A 25 -20.49 -1.69 39.13
C ASN A 25 -19.31 -2.47 38.54
N GLY A 26 -19.56 -3.56 37.81
CA GLY A 26 -18.55 -4.34 37.08
C GLY A 26 -18.08 -3.69 35.77
N LEU A 27 -18.91 -2.82 35.23
CA LEU A 27 -18.63 -2.05 34.00
C LEU A 27 -18.14 -0.65 34.40
N SER A 28 -16.89 -0.53 34.86
CA SER A 28 -16.30 0.80 35.01
C SER A 28 -16.31 1.49 33.64
N ARG A 29 -16.75 2.76 33.59
CA ARG A 29 -16.79 3.56 32.34
C ARG A 29 -15.47 3.49 31.58
N ARG A 30 -14.33 3.41 32.29
CA ARG A 30 -13.00 3.24 31.72
C ARG A 30 -12.81 1.86 31.08
N GLY A 31 -13.35 0.79 31.70
CA GLY A 31 -13.21 -0.57 31.18
C GLY A 31 -14.07 -0.82 29.93
N VAL A 32 -15.26 -0.26 29.87
CA VAL A 32 -16.14 -0.34 28.67
C VAL A 32 -15.54 0.43 27.51
N LEU A 33 -15.10 1.66 27.74
CA LEU A 33 -14.46 2.47 26.71
C LEU A 33 -13.14 1.86 26.23
N ALA A 34 -12.35 1.26 27.11
CA ALA A 34 -11.12 0.56 26.74
C ALA A 34 -11.41 -0.68 25.89
N ARG A 35 -12.42 -1.47 26.22
CA ARG A 35 -12.81 -2.67 25.44
C ARG A 35 -13.46 -2.30 24.11
N LEU A 36 -14.33 -1.30 24.08
CA LEU A 36 -14.89 -0.75 22.83
C LEU A 36 -13.80 -0.13 21.97
N GLY A 37 -12.88 0.63 22.56
CA GLY A 37 -11.74 1.19 21.83
C GLY A 37 -10.82 0.11 21.28
N ALA A 38 -10.52 -0.94 22.04
CA ALA A 38 -9.72 -2.08 21.56
C ALA A 38 -10.43 -2.86 20.45
N ALA A 39 -11.76 -3.05 20.54
CA ALA A 39 -12.54 -3.69 19.48
C ALA A 39 -12.61 -2.85 18.20
N LEU A 40 -12.76 -1.53 18.32
CA LEU A 40 -12.78 -0.61 17.18
C LEU A 40 -11.39 -0.47 16.53
N VAL A 41 -10.33 -0.43 17.33
CA VAL A 41 -8.95 -0.42 16.83
C VAL A 41 -8.60 -1.78 16.22
N GLY A 42 -9.03 -2.89 16.82
CA GLY A 42 -8.81 -4.23 16.28
C GLY A 42 -9.54 -4.50 14.97
N MET A 43 -10.72 -3.92 14.75
CA MET A 43 -11.46 -4.03 13.49
C MET A 43 -11.12 -2.92 12.48
N GLY A 44 -10.60 -1.78 12.93
CA GLY A 44 -10.23 -0.65 12.08
C GLY A 44 -8.79 -0.65 11.60
N ALA A 45 -7.96 -1.60 12.04
CA ALA A 45 -6.59 -1.76 11.59
C ALA A 45 -6.47 -2.65 10.33
N VAL A 46 -7.52 -2.74 9.51
CA VAL A 46 -7.33 -3.09 8.10
C VAL A 46 -6.80 -1.82 7.47
N PRO A 47 -5.52 -1.76 7.10
CA PRO A 47 -4.97 -0.55 6.51
C PRO A 47 -5.72 -0.30 5.20
N LEU A 48 -6.39 0.84 5.12
CA LEU A 48 -7.01 1.37 3.89
C LEU A 48 -5.96 1.87 2.89
N LEU A 49 -4.69 1.68 3.19
CA LEU A 49 -3.62 1.89 2.24
C LEU A 49 -3.60 0.70 1.27
N PRO A 50 -3.42 0.93 -0.04
CA PRO A 50 -3.21 -0.17 -0.98
C PRO A 50 -1.91 -0.88 -0.61
N PHE A 51 -2.02 -1.90 0.25
CA PHE A 51 -0.92 -2.82 0.45
C PHE A 51 -0.66 -3.50 -0.88
N VAL A 52 0.57 -3.46 -1.30
CA VAL A 52 1.08 -4.42 -2.28
C VAL A 52 0.83 -5.79 -1.69
N ARG A 53 -0.27 -6.42 -2.07
CA ARG A 53 -0.52 -7.82 -1.74
C ARG A 53 0.51 -8.61 -2.51
N GLU A 54 1.52 -9.12 -1.83
CA GLU A 54 2.40 -10.16 -2.38
C GLU A 54 1.60 -11.37 -2.90
N ALA A 55 0.37 -11.54 -2.44
CA ALA A 55 -0.55 -12.59 -2.88
C ALA A 55 -1.17 -12.39 -4.28
N ALA A 56 -0.98 -11.24 -4.93
CA ALA A 56 -1.43 -11.00 -6.30
C ALA A 56 -0.30 -11.13 -7.34
N ALA A 57 0.85 -11.62 -6.94
CA ALA A 57 1.89 -12.09 -7.84
C ALA A 57 1.55 -13.48 -8.41
N GLU A 58 0.27 -13.74 -8.71
CA GLU A 58 -0.09 -14.79 -9.64
C GLU A 58 0.66 -14.47 -10.92
N ALA A 59 1.42 -15.45 -11.41
CA ALA A 59 2.43 -15.28 -12.44
C ALA A 59 1.87 -14.51 -13.65
N ILE A 60 2.01 -13.18 -13.61
CA ILE A 60 1.68 -12.32 -14.75
C ILE A 60 2.61 -12.76 -15.86
N PRO A 61 2.09 -13.16 -17.02
CA PRO A 61 2.93 -13.61 -18.12
C PRO A 61 3.92 -12.52 -18.50
N GLU A 62 5.21 -12.78 -18.32
CA GLU A 62 6.28 -11.85 -18.61
C GLU A 62 6.79 -12.08 -20.03
N MET A 63 6.58 -11.11 -20.90
CA MET A 63 7.17 -11.10 -22.23
C MET A 63 8.06 -9.88 -22.39
N GLY A 64 9.21 -10.07 -23.03
CA GLY A 64 10.16 -9.02 -23.34
C GLY A 64 11.39 -9.04 -22.42
N ASP A 65 12.33 -8.14 -22.73
CA ASP A 65 13.60 -8.01 -22.00
C ASP A 65 13.50 -6.87 -20.98
N PRO A 66 13.58 -7.17 -19.65
CA PRO A 66 13.58 -6.14 -18.62
C PRO A 66 14.77 -5.15 -18.68
N GLN A 67 15.76 -5.39 -19.52
CA GLN A 67 16.87 -4.47 -19.78
C GLN A 67 16.64 -3.59 -21.00
N SER A 68 15.54 -3.79 -21.71
CA SER A 68 15.12 -2.98 -22.85
C SER A 68 14.08 -1.94 -22.44
N CYS A 69 14.17 -0.73 -22.99
CA CYS A 69 13.15 0.30 -22.80
C CYS A 69 11.78 -0.06 -23.39
N ASP A 70 11.73 -1.06 -24.28
CA ASP A 70 10.49 -1.51 -24.91
C ASP A 70 9.77 -2.60 -24.08
N TYR A 71 10.31 -2.94 -22.92
CA TYR A 71 9.64 -3.86 -22.01
C TYR A 71 8.26 -3.30 -21.62
N TRP A 72 7.24 -4.12 -21.68
CA TRP A 72 5.84 -3.72 -21.58
C TRP A 72 5.49 -2.93 -20.30
N ARG A 73 6.20 -3.18 -19.18
CA ARG A 73 5.98 -2.44 -17.93
C ARG A 73 6.49 -0.99 -17.94
N TYR A 74 7.22 -0.58 -18.98
CA TYR A 74 7.93 0.71 -18.99
C TYR A 74 7.20 1.80 -19.78
N CYS A 75 5.88 1.71 -19.99
CA CYS A 75 5.12 2.66 -20.80
C CYS A 75 5.17 4.11 -20.28
N ALA A 76 5.30 4.33 -18.98
CA ALA A 76 5.47 5.66 -18.37
C ALA A 76 6.79 5.79 -17.59
N PHE A 77 7.79 4.98 -17.93
CA PHE A 77 9.07 4.93 -17.25
C PHE A 77 9.92 6.18 -17.52
N GLY A 78 10.66 6.62 -16.51
CA GLY A 78 11.64 7.70 -16.64
C GLY A 78 12.81 7.48 -15.70
N GLY A 79 14.01 7.26 -16.26
CA GLY A 79 15.21 7.05 -15.47
C GLY A 79 16.07 5.91 -15.98
N SER A 80 16.99 5.42 -15.14
CA SER A 80 17.85 4.26 -15.41
C SER A 80 17.16 2.99 -14.93
N LEU A 81 17.21 1.93 -15.72
CA LEU A 81 16.64 0.63 -15.36
C LEU A 81 17.45 -0.03 -14.24
N CYS A 82 16.83 -0.40 -13.11
CA CYS A 82 17.51 -1.12 -12.04
C CYS A 82 18.01 -2.51 -12.47
N SER A 83 17.36 -3.13 -13.45
CA SER A 83 17.82 -4.37 -14.09
C SER A 83 19.21 -4.28 -14.74
N CYS A 84 19.63 -3.09 -15.14
CA CYS A 84 20.99 -2.80 -15.64
C CYS A 84 21.97 -2.35 -14.54
N CYS A 85 21.47 -2.12 -13.32
CA CYS A 85 22.18 -1.44 -12.23
C CYS A 85 22.44 -2.37 -11.02
N GLY A 86 22.32 -3.68 -11.21
CA GLY A 86 22.57 -4.66 -10.15
C GLY A 86 21.34 -4.99 -9.30
N GLY A 87 20.17 -4.51 -9.70
CA GLY A 87 18.86 -4.92 -9.18
C GLY A 87 18.08 -5.75 -10.20
N SER A 88 16.76 -5.66 -10.14
CA SER A 88 15.85 -6.20 -11.14
C SER A 88 14.83 -5.16 -11.56
N HIS A 89 13.90 -5.52 -12.44
CA HIS A 89 12.77 -4.64 -12.79
C HIS A 89 11.81 -4.39 -11.61
N THR A 90 11.88 -5.21 -10.56
CA THR A 90 11.03 -5.11 -9.36
C THR A 90 11.79 -4.91 -8.05
N GLN A 91 13.11 -5.00 -8.04
CA GLN A 91 13.91 -4.94 -6.82
C GLN A 91 15.05 -3.94 -6.94
N CYS A 92 15.19 -3.12 -5.93
CA CYS A 92 16.31 -2.21 -5.79
C CYS A 92 17.66 -2.94 -5.65
N PRO A 93 18.76 -2.41 -6.22
CA PRO A 93 20.11 -2.93 -6.00
C PRO A 93 20.49 -2.90 -4.52
N PRO A 94 21.35 -3.82 -4.05
CA PRO A 94 21.87 -3.80 -2.70
C PRO A 94 22.49 -2.44 -2.35
N GLY A 95 22.17 -1.94 -1.13
CA GLY A 95 22.65 -0.63 -0.65
C GLY A 95 21.87 0.57 -1.19
N THR A 96 20.72 0.35 -1.82
CA THR A 96 19.72 1.37 -2.12
C THR A 96 18.41 1.05 -1.41
N GLU A 97 17.59 2.07 -1.19
CA GLU A 97 16.31 2.01 -0.51
C GLU A 97 15.20 2.41 -1.49
N LEU A 98 14.11 1.65 -1.49
CA LEU A 98 12.93 1.94 -2.31
C LEU A 98 12.24 3.21 -1.81
N SER A 99 12.01 4.16 -2.67
CA SER A 99 11.27 5.38 -2.32
C SER A 99 9.81 5.07 -2.04
N PRO A 100 9.21 5.62 -0.96
CA PRO A 100 7.78 5.54 -0.74
C PRO A 100 6.97 6.44 -1.68
N VAL A 101 7.63 7.41 -2.34
CA VAL A 101 7.01 8.29 -3.33
C VAL A 101 7.15 7.66 -4.70
N THR A 102 6.05 7.62 -5.45
CA THR A 102 5.95 6.91 -6.72
C THR A 102 5.10 7.68 -7.73
N TRP A 103 5.30 7.45 -9.01
CA TRP A 103 4.32 7.79 -10.03
C TRP A 103 3.76 6.52 -10.65
N ILE A 104 2.64 6.62 -11.32
CA ILE A 104 1.94 5.48 -11.91
C ILE A 104 1.74 5.66 -13.41
N GLY A 105 1.67 4.54 -14.10
CA GLY A 105 1.24 4.45 -15.50
C GLY A 105 0.35 3.23 -15.69
N THR A 106 -0.42 3.21 -16.76
CA THR A 106 -1.24 2.07 -17.15
C THR A 106 -0.66 1.49 -18.44
N CYS A 107 -0.10 0.29 -18.36
CA CYS A 107 0.60 -0.37 -19.45
C CYS A 107 -0.18 -1.59 -19.94
N LEU A 108 -0.23 -1.76 -21.27
CA LEU A 108 -0.80 -2.94 -21.90
C LEU A 108 0.23 -4.07 -21.90
N ASN A 109 -0.12 -5.23 -21.34
CA ASN A 109 0.69 -6.43 -21.48
C ASN A 109 0.35 -7.14 -22.82
N PRO A 110 1.29 -7.26 -23.75
CA PRO A 110 1.02 -7.87 -25.05
C PRO A 110 0.77 -9.38 -24.97
N THR A 111 1.13 -10.03 -23.86
CA THR A 111 1.00 -11.49 -23.70
C THR A 111 -0.45 -11.91 -23.46
N ASP A 112 -1.19 -11.13 -22.67
CA ASP A 112 -2.57 -11.44 -22.29
C ASP A 112 -3.58 -10.37 -22.75
N GLY A 113 -3.10 -9.27 -23.34
CA GLY A 113 -3.92 -8.17 -23.83
C GLY A 113 -4.57 -7.33 -22.72
N LYS A 114 -4.16 -7.51 -21.45
CA LYS A 114 -4.71 -6.78 -20.32
C LYS A 114 -3.89 -5.52 -20.00
N GLN A 115 -4.57 -4.54 -19.43
CA GLN A 115 -3.92 -3.35 -18.89
C GLN A 115 -3.55 -3.58 -17.44
N TYR A 116 -2.38 -3.09 -17.05
CA TYR A 116 -1.87 -3.16 -15.68
C TYR A 116 -1.47 -1.80 -15.17
N VAL A 117 -1.84 -1.51 -13.94
CA VAL A 117 -1.37 -0.32 -13.23
C VAL A 117 0.02 -0.60 -12.69
N ILE A 118 0.99 0.18 -13.14
CA ILE A 118 2.39 0.05 -12.79
C ILE A 118 2.78 1.22 -11.89
N SER A 119 3.43 0.92 -10.77
CA SER A 119 4.08 1.89 -9.90
C SER A 119 5.56 1.97 -10.24
N TYR A 120 6.05 3.15 -10.51
CA TYR A 120 7.47 3.42 -10.73
C TYR A 120 8.05 4.05 -9.47
N ASN A 121 8.98 3.33 -8.86
CA ASN A 121 9.61 3.75 -7.62
C ASN A 121 11.12 3.91 -7.83
N ASP A 122 11.66 5.00 -7.31
CA ASP A 122 13.10 5.21 -7.34
C ASP A 122 13.80 4.42 -6.24
N CYS A 123 14.95 3.89 -6.58
CA CYS A 123 15.91 3.28 -5.66
C CYS A 123 16.98 4.33 -5.33
N CYS A 124 17.04 4.74 -4.06
CA CYS A 124 17.80 5.87 -3.60
C CYS A 124 18.92 5.45 -2.65
N GLY A 125 20.05 6.13 -2.65
CA GLY A 125 21.16 5.84 -1.72
C GLY A 125 22.52 5.67 -2.36
N LYS A 126 22.59 5.58 -3.69
CA LYS A 126 23.83 5.52 -4.46
C LYS A 126 23.85 6.58 -5.55
N SER A 127 25.03 6.90 -6.09
CA SER A 127 25.14 7.76 -7.26
C SER A 127 24.33 7.23 -8.43
N PRO A 128 23.84 8.07 -9.35
CA PRO A 128 23.09 7.66 -10.52
C PRO A 128 23.81 6.57 -11.30
N CYS A 129 23.10 5.49 -11.62
CA CYS A 129 23.64 4.36 -12.35
C CYS A 129 24.03 4.74 -13.80
N GLY A 130 23.16 5.52 -14.46
CA GLY A 130 23.41 6.02 -15.82
C GLY A 130 23.37 4.97 -16.91
N ARG A 131 22.98 3.71 -16.60
CA ARG A 131 22.87 2.63 -17.58
C ARG A 131 21.40 2.44 -17.99
N CYS A 132 21.17 2.00 -19.22
CA CYS A 132 19.85 1.71 -19.77
C CYS A 132 18.86 2.81 -19.41
N GLY A 133 19.15 4.04 -19.80
CA GLY A 133 18.28 5.20 -19.57
C GLY A 133 17.07 5.12 -20.48
N CYS A 134 15.87 5.14 -19.90
CA CYS A 134 14.61 5.11 -20.62
C CYS A 134 13.81 6.37 -20.30
N HIS A 135 13.21 6.97 -21.35
CA HIS A 135 12.44 8.21 -21.22
C HIS A 135 11.17 8.05 -22.04
N ARG A 136 10.10 7.77 -21.37
CA ARG A 136 8.77 7.76 -21.99
C ARG A 136 8.11 9.12 -21.81
N THR A 137 7.18 9.45 -22.66
CA THR A 137 6.49 10.75 -22.66
C THR A 137 5.32 10.80 -21.70
N GLU A 138 4.85 9.65 -21.24
CA GLU A 138 3.71 9.51 -20.35
C GLU A 138 4.12 9.62 -18.88
N GLY A 139 3.21 10.08 -18.03
CA GLY A 139 3.40 10.24 -16.59
C GLY A 139 4.28 11.43 -16.19
N ASP A 140 4.42 11.59 -14.87
CA ASP A 140 5.26 12.60 -14.26
C ASP A 140 6.75 12.29 -14.45
N LYS A 141 7.57 13.33 -14.49
CA LYS A 141 9.01 13.18 -14.71
C LYS A 141 9.82 13.51 -13.47
N PRO A 142 10.78 12.64 -13.12
CA PRO A 142 11.64 12.87 -11.96
C PRO A 142 12.55 14.10 -12.10
N VAL A 143 12.93 14.69 -10.96
CA VAL A 143 13.77 15.89 -10.88
C VAL A 143 15.19 15.70 -11.44
N TYR A 144 15.71 14.48 -11.47
CA TYR A 144 17.03 14.18 -12.05
C TYR A 144 17.08 14.26 -13.60
N PHE A 145 15.92 14.46 -14.22
CA PHE A 145 15.80 14.87 -15.62
C PHE A 145 15.21 16.27 -15.71
N PRO A 146 15.97 17.33 -15.46
CA PRO A 146 15.43 18.68 -15.33
C PRO A 146 14.54 19.12 -16.50
N SER A 147 14.90 18.75 -17.73
CA SER A 147 14.12 19.08 -18.93
C SER A 147 12.76 18.36 -19.03
N LYS A 148 12.54 17.36 -18.19
CA LYS A 148 11.33 16.53 -18.18
C LYS A 148 10.75 16.38 -16.78
N SER A 149 11.31 17.09 -15.79
CA SER A 149 10.87 17.06 -14.41
C SER A 149 9.61 17.90 -14.20
N ASN A 150 8.80 17.49 -13.24
CA ASN A 150 7.70 18.27 -12.67
C ASN A 150 8.05 18.82 -11.28
N ASP A 151 9.34 18.95 -10.96
CA ASP A 151 9.89 19.43 -9.68
C ASP A 151 9.58 18.52 -8.47
N ILE A 152 9.10 17.30 -8.67
CA ILE A 152 8.91 16.32 -7.60
C ILE A 152 10.22 15.62 -7.30
N LEU A 153 10.60 15.56 -6.02
CA LEU A 153 11.72 14.78 -5.51
C LEU A 153 11.28 13.35 -5.22
N TRP A 154 11.48 12.47 -6.17
CA TRP A 154 10.99 11.07 -6.08
C TRP A 154 11.74 10.21 -5.05
N CYS A 155 12.91 10.64 -4.56
CA CYS A 155 13.61 10.03 -3.42
C CYS A 155 13.19 10.60 -2.06
N PHE A 156 12.09 11.35 -1.99
CA PHE A 156 11.58 11.89 -0.74
C PHE A 156 11.12 10.75 0.20
N GLY A 157 11.49 10.85 1.48
CA GLY A 157 11.14 9.85 2.49
C GLY A 157 12.16 8.71 2.65
N THR A 158 13.20 8.66 1.82
CA THR A 158 14.35 7.76 2.00
C THR A 158 15.44 8.43 2.83
N LYS A 159 16.39 7.63 3.37
CA LYS A 159 17.51 8.13 4.18
C LYS A 159 18.44 9.07 3.40
N THR A 160 18.59 8.83 2.11
CA THR A 160 19.39 9.65 1.21
C THR A 160 18.60 9.96 -0.05
N HIS A 161 18.58 11.22 -0.46
CA HIS A 161 17.81 11.68 -1.61
C HIS A 161 18.58 11.52 -2.94
N THR A 162 19.61 10.69 -2.97
CA THR A 162 20.41 10.46 -4.17
C THR A 162 19.80 9.34 -4.99
N TYR A 163 19.29 9.68 -6.15
CA TYR A 163 18.73 8.74 -7.11
C TYR A 163 19.79 7.78 -7.67
N HIS A 164 19.44 6.52 -7.84
CA HIS A 164 20.30 5.52 -8.46
C HIS A 164 19.69 4.91 -9.72
N CYS A 165 18.51 4.32 -9.62
CA CYS A 165 17.76 3.69 -10.71
C CYS A 165 16.28 3.60 -10.33
N THR A 166 15.42 3.15 -11.25
CA THR A 166 13.97 3.03 -11.06
C THR A 166 13.51 1.59 -11.29
N VAL A 167 12.55 1.13 -10.49
CA VAL A 167 11.86 -0.14 -10.63
C VAL A 167 10.42 0.07 -11.10
N ALA A 168 9.78 -0.98 -11.62
CA ALA A 168 8.41 -0.97 -12.13
C ALA A 168 7.60 -2.11 -11.49
N LEU A 169 6.76 -1.77 -10.51
CA LEU A 169 5.98 -2.72 -9.72
C LEU A 169 4.54 -2.79 -10.24
N VAL A 170 4.01 -3.98 -10.47
CA VAL A 170 2.60 -4.14 -10.79
C VAL A 170 1.76 -3.98 -9.52
N LEU A 171 0.83 -3.04 -9.51
CA LEU A 171 -0.10 -2.81 -8.40
C LEU A 171 -1.40 -3.62 -8.57
N SER A 172 -1.95 -3.64 -9.78
CA SER A 172 -3.18 -4.36 -10.11
C SER A 172 -3.28 -4.59 -11.62
N GLY A 173 -3.97 -5.67 -12.02
CA GLY A 173 -4.52 -5.78 -13.36
C GLY A 173 -5.82 -4.97 -13.42
N ALA A 174 -5.99 -4.15 -14.44
CA ALA A 174 -7.28 -3.59 -14.80
C ALA A 174 -7.89 -4.54 -15.82
N ASP A 175 -9.01 -5.17 -15.48
CA ASP A 175 -9.82 -5.85 -16.48
C ASP A 175 -10.23 -4.80 -17.50
N ALA A 176 -9.96 -5.07 -18.80
CA ALA A 176 -10.41 -4.20 -19.87
C ALA A 176 -11.95 -4.10 -19.78
N ALA A 177 -12.43 -2.88 -19.52
CA ALA A 177 -13.86 -2.57 -19.51
C ALA A 177 -14.45 -2.61 -20.92
#